data_67a465ce0a9e911812dee2d8b6595ed7
#
_entry.id   67a465ce0a9e911812dee2d8b6595ed7
#
_cell.length_a   1.000
_cell.length_b   1.000
_cell.length_c   1.000
_cell.angle_alpha   90.00
_cell.angle_beta   90.00
_cell.angle_gamma   90.00
#
_symmetry.space_group_name_H-M   'P 1'
#
loop_
_entity.id
_entity.type
_entity.pdbx_description
1 polymer ?
#
loop_
_entity_poly.entity_id
_entity_poly.type
_entity_poly.pdbx_seq_one_letter_code
_entity_poly.pdbx_strand_id
1 'polypeptide(L)'
;MKRILSLFSVLFLVTLVTFIMTDLAPSDSAEMYYLSKGITPSEEVLNETRHEMGLDKNIVVRYVYWLNDFVHGDLGYSYHYGQDVNQQMLSKLPNTLKLAMFSFVVVLAFSIPLGIYSATHRHSLINSILKNISFLGLSLPNFWLALLLILLFSVKIQLFPVISGSSLKGLVLPVCCLSFPLICSYTRMIQNAILEQLNQDY
;
A
#
# COMPACT_ATOMS: atom_id res chain seq x y z
N MET A 1 -5.33 -22.32 17.19
CA MET A 1 -4.79 -23.24 16.20
C MET A 1 -5.43 -23.06 14.80
N LYS A 2 -6.76 -23.12 14.63
CA LYS A 2 -7.41 -22.95 13.29
C LYS A 2 -7.03 -21.66 12.57
N ARG A 3 -6.96 -20.51 13.25
CA ARG A 3 -6.58 -19.20 12.68
C ARG A 3 -5.13 -19.15 12.18
N ILE A 4 -4.21 -19.78 12.92
CA ILE A 4 -2.79 -19.85 12.53
C ILE A 4 -2.63 -20.74 11.29
N LEU A 5 -3.27 -21.90 11.27
CA LEU A 5 -3.24 -22.80 10.13
C LEU A 5 -3.86 -22.14 8.87
N SER A 6 -4.96 -21.43 9.03
CA SER A 6 -5.59 -20.64 7.97
C SER A 6 -4.64 -19.55 7.43
N LEU A 7 -3.88 -18.86 8.30
CA LEU A 7 -2.90 -17.86 7.90
C LEU A 7 -1.81 -18.48 7.01
N PHE A 8 -1.22 -19.61 7.44
CA PHE A 8 -0.20 -20.29 6.65
C PHE A 8 -0.73 -20.79 5.30
N SER A 9 -1.96 -21.32 5.28
CA SER A 9 -2.59 -21.76 4.03
C SER A 9 -2.80 -20.61 3.05
N VAL A 10 -3.23 -19.44 3.53
CA VAL A 10 -3.42 -18.25 2.70
C VAL A 10 -2.07 -17.74 2.19
N LEU A 11 -1.07 -17.63 3.06
CA LEU A 11 0.27 -17.21 2.66
C LEU A 11 0.87 -18.14 1.60
N PHE A 12 0.78 -19.45 1.81
CA PHE A 12 1.24 -20.44 0.83
C PHE A 12 0.52 -20.29 -0.52
N LEU A 13 -0.80 -20.15 -0.50
CA LEU A 13 -1.58 -19.99 -1.72
C LEU A 13 -1.19 -18.69 -2.47
N VAL A 14 -1.05 -17.58 -1.74
CA VAL A 14 -0.68 -16.29 -2.33
C VAL A 14 0.72 -16.37 -2.96
N THR A 15 1.71 -16.93 -2.25
CA THR A 15 3.07 -17.07 -2.79
C THR A 15 3.10 -17.99 -4.01
N LEU A 16 2.37 -19.10 -4.00
CA LEU A 16 2.28 -20.03 -5.12
C LEU A 16 1.65 -19.36 -6.35
N VAL A 17 0.51 -18.69 -6.16
CA VAL A 17 -0.17 -18.00 -7.27
C VAL A 17 0.70 -16.89 -7.83
N THR A 18 1.33 -16.09 -6.98
CA THR A 18 2.23 -15.01 -7.42
C THR A 18 3.40 -15.58 -8.21
N PHE A 19 4.02 -16.65 -7.73
CA PHE A 19 5.14 -17.30 -8.42
C PHE A 19 4.73 -17.81 -9.80
N ILE A 20 3.59 -18.51 -9.90
CA ILE A 20 3.06 -19.00 -11.17
C ILE A 20 2.76 -17.84 -12.13
N MET A 21 2.15 -16.76 -11.63
CA MET A 21 1.85 -15.59 -12.48
C MET A 21 3.14 -14.92 -13.00
N THR A 22 4.19 -14.89 -12.18
CA THR A 22 5.50 -14.36 -12.60
C THR A 22 6.16 -15.27 -13.65
N ASP A 23 6.02 -16.58 -13.48
CA ASP A 23 6.58 -17.57 -14.42
C ASP A 23 5.85 -17.57 -15.78
N LEU A 24 4.56 -17.25 -15.78
CA LEU A 24 3.75 -17.11 -16.99
C LEU A 24 3.93 -15.75 -17.69
N ALA A 25 4.73 -14.85 -17.14
CA ALA A 25 4.98 -13.55 -17.75
C ALA A 25 5.68 -13.73 -19.12
N PRO A 26 5.38 -12.87 -20.10
CA PRO A 26 5.92 -13.02 -21.46
C PRO A 26 7.44 -12.88 -21.54
N SER A 27 8.07 -12.21 -20.58
CA SER A 27 9.54 -12.05 -20.49
C SER A 27 10.04 -12.75 -19.22
N ASP A 28 11.04 -13.60 -19.38
CA ASP A 28 11.69 -14.27 -18.25
C ASP A 28 12.76 -13.40 -17.58
N SER A 29 13.27 -13.85 -16.45
CA SER A 29 14.29 -13.11 -15.67
C SER A 29 15.60 -12.89 -16.43
N ALA A 30 15.98 -13.81 -17.31
CA ALA A 30 17.20 -13.67 -18.13
C ALA A 30 17.03 -12.57 -19.19
N GLU A 31 15.89 -12.53 -19.86
CA GLU A 31 15.56 -11.48 -20.81
C GLU A 31 15.49 -10.10 -20.14
N MET A 32 14.79 -10.02 -18.99
CA MET A 32 14.69 -8.79 -18.20
C MET A 32 16.04 -8.28 -17.69
N TYR A 33 16.97 -9.19 -17.37
CA TYR A 33 18.32 -8.82 -16.97
C TYR A 33 19.06 -8.06 -18.07
N TYR A 34 19.00 -8.52 -19.33
CA TYR A 34 19.62 -7.84 -20.45
C TYR A 34 18.87 -6.58 -20.88
N LEU A 35 17.54 -6.61 -20.89
CA LEU A 35 16.72 -5.44 -21.20
C LEU A 35 16.98 -4.28 -20.21
N SER A 36 17.16 -4.57 -18.93
CA SER A 36 17.50 -3.57 -17.92
C SER A 36 18.84 -2.87 -18.16
N LYS A 37 19.76 -3.55 -18.86
CA LYS A 37 21.08 -3.02 -19.26
C LYS A 37 21.09 -2.38 -20.66
N GLY A 38 19.94 -2.36 -21.34
CA GLY A 38 19.84 -1.87 -22.71
C GLY A 38 20.57 -2.75 -23.74
N ILE A 39 20.78 -4.03 -23.43
CA ILE A 39 21.50 -5.00 -24.25
C ILE A 39 20.48 -5.96 -24.87
N THR A 40 20.64 -6.23 -26.16
CA THR A 40 19.90 -7.30 -26.86
C THR A 40 20.83 -8.49 -27.01
N PRO A 41 20.73 -9.55 -26.21
CA PRO A 41 21.60 -10.71 -26.26
C PRO A 41 21.27 -11.58 -27.49
N SER A 42 22.25 -12.40 -27.93
CA SER A 42 21.95 -13.49 -28.85
C SER A 42 21.17 -14.60 -28.16
N GLU A 43 20.44 -15.42 -28.91
CA GLU A 43 19.69 -16.57 -28.39
C GLU A 43 20.59 -17.53 -27.59
N GLU A 44 21.83 -17.72 -28.03
CA GLU A 44 22.80 -18.56 -27.35
C GLU A 44 23.15 -18.05 -25.96
N VAL A 45 23.49 -16.77 -25.84
CA VAL A 45 23.77 -16.11 -24.55
C VAL A 45 22.55 -16.11 -23.65
N LEU A 46 21.37 -15.92 -24.22
CA LEU A 46 20.11 -15.92 -23.44
C LEU A 46 19.84 -17.33 -22.86
N ASN A 47 20.04 -18.37 -23.62
CA ASN A 47 19.84 -19.76 -23.17
C ASN A 47 20.89 -20.16 -22.11
N GLU A 48 22.14 -19.74 -22.25
CA GLU A 48 23.19 -19.95 -21.23
C GLU A 48 22.79 -19.25 -19.91
N THR A 49 22.36 -18.00 -19.99
CA THR A 49 21.88 -17.25 -18.80
C THR A 49 20.64 -17.89 -18.16
N ARG A 50 19.70 -18.41 -18.95
CA ARG A 50 18.55 -19.17 -18.44
C ARG A 50 18.98 -20.40 -17.66
N HIS A 51 20.01 -21.10 -18.16
CA HIS A 51 20.56 -22.26 -17.47
C HIS A 51 21.28 -21.88 -16.17
N GLU A 52 22.09 -20.84 -16.18
CA GLU A 52 22.76 -20.31 -14.99
C GLU A 52 21.78 -19.86 -13.91
N MET A 53 20.69 -19.20 -14.30
CA MET A 53 19.61 -18.79 -13.40
C MET A 53 18.68 -19.94 -12.99
N GLY A 54 18.87 -21.14 -13.57
CA GLY A 54 18.05 -22.32 -13.31
C GLY A 54 16.59 -22.19 -13.76
N LEU A 55 16.33 -21.36 -14.77
CA LEU A 55 14.99 -21.14 -15.34
C LEU A 55 14.52 -22.33 -16.18
N ASP A 56 15.44 -23.20 -16.60
CA ASP A 56 15.20 -24.45 -17.30
C ASP A 56 14.68 -25.58 -16.39
N LYS A 57 14.76 -25.41 -15.06
CA LYS A 57 14.28 -26.39 -14.09
C LYS A 57 12.74 -26.41 -14.03
N ASN A 58 12.21 -27.55 -13.58
CA ASN A 58 10.79 -27.69 -13.33
C ASN A 58 10.27 -26.58 -12.38
N ILE A 59 9.09 -26.03 -12.68
CA ILE A 59 8.47 -24.93 -11.92
C ILE A 59 8.34 -25.24 -10.42
N VAL A 60 8.06 -26.48 -10.05
CA VAL A 60 7.96 -26.90 -8.65
C VAL A 60 9.30 -26.78 -7.94
N VAL A 61 10.38 -27.20 -8.60
CA VAL A 61 11.74 -27.11 -8.06
C VAL A 61 12.15 -25.63 -7.88
N ARG A 62 11.86 -24.80 -8.87
CA ARG A 62 12.10 -23.36 -8.83
C ARG A 62 11.34 -22.68 -7.70
N TYR A 63 10.07 -23.02 -7.51
CA TYR A 63 9.25 -22.52 -6.40
C TYR A 63 9.83 -22.89 -5.04
N VAL A 64 10.28 -24.15 -4.87
CA VAL A 64 10.86 -24.60 -3.60
C VAL A 64 12.18 -23.86 -3.29
N TYR A 65 13.05 -23.64 -4.27
CA TYR A 65 14.27 -22.85 -4.09
C TYR A 65 13.93 -21.40 -3.74
N TRP A 66 13.04 -20.75 -4.50
CA TRP A 66 12.59 -19.40 -4.21
C TRP A 66 11.97 -19.26 -2.81
N LEU A 67 11.14 -20.23 -2.39
CA LEU A 67 10.53 -20.22 -1.07
C LEU A 67 11.58 -20.41 0.04
N ASN A 68 12.57 -21.26 -0.19
CA ASN A 68 13.69 -21.43 0.73
C ASN A 68 14.48 -20.12 0.90
N ASP A 69 14.85 -19.46 -0.17
CA ASP A 69 15.58 -18.19 -0.16
C ASP A 69 14.76 -17.10 0.53
N PHE A 70 13.46 -17.02 0.22
CA PHE A 70 12.51 -16.10 0.84
C PHE A 70 12.44 -16.30 2.38
N VAL A 71 12.37 -17.54 2.87
CA VAL A 71 12.33 -17.85 4.32
C VAL A 71 13.65 -17.48 5.00
N HIS A 72 14.77 -17.55 4.30
CA HIS A 72 16.08 -17.10 4.81
C HIS A 72 16.31 -15.59 4.65
N GLY A 73 15.32 -14.85 4.14
CA GLY A 73 15.36 -13.39 4.03
C GLY A 73 16.00 -12.88 2.74
N ASP A 74 16.25 -13.74 1.76
CA ASP A 74 16.66 -13.35 0.43
C ASP A 74 15.41 -13.16 -0.46
N LEU A 75 15.12 -11.91 -0.82
CA LEU A 75 13.99 -11.54 -1.67
C LEU A 75 14.35 -11.51 -3.17
N GLY A 76 15.59 -11.84 -3.48
CA GLY A 76 16.11 -11.89 -4.83
C GLY A 76 16.52 -10.52 -5.39
N TYR A 77 16.71 -10.49 -6.70
CA TYR A 77 17.23 -9.34 -7.43
C TYR A 77 16.16 -8.67 -8.29
N SER A 78 16.10 -7.35 -8.23
CA SER A 78 15.20 -6.55 -9.06
C SER A 78 15.88 -6.14 -10.37
N TYR A 79 15.49 -6.77 -11.46
CA TYR A 79 16.02 -6.44 -12.80
C TYR A 79 15.63 -5.03 -13.24
N HIS A 80 14.48 -4.52 -12.80
CA HIS A 80 14.04 -3.16 -13.12
C HIS A 80 14.92 -2.07 -12.48
N TYR A 81 15.34 -2.29 -11.23
CA TYR A 81 16.15 -1.32 -10.48
C TYR A 81 17.65 -1.66 -10.51
N GLY A 82 18.06 -2.83 -10.99
CA GLY A 82 19.46 -3.24 -11.07
C GLY A 82 20.11 -3.48 -9.71
N GLN A 83 19.36 -3.86 -8.68
CA GLN A 83 19.86 -4.07 -7.32
C GLN A 83 18.97 -5.05 -6.51
N ASP A 84 19.49 -5.51 -5.37
CA ASP A 84 18.76 -6.44 -4.50
C ASP A 84 17.44 -5.85 -4.00
N VAL A 85 16.40 -6.68 -3.99
CA VAL A 85 15.07 -6.31 -3.49
C VAL A 85 15.12 -5.93 -2.01
N ASN A 86 15.92 -6.64 -1.20
CA ASN A 86 16.13 -6.32 0.22
C ASN A 86 16.64 -4.89 0.41
N GLN A 87 17.63 -4.48 -0.35
CA GLN A 87 18.18 -3.13 -0.29
C GLN A 87 17.15 -2.07 -0.69
N GLN A 88 16.38 -2.35 -1.76
CA GLN A 88 15.28 -1.48 -2.20
C GLN A 88 14.21 -1.32 -1.11
N MET A 89 13.75 -2.43 -0.54
CA MET A 89 12.73 -2.42 0.51
C MET A 89 13.21 -1.64 1.74
N LEU A 90 14.42 -1.91 2.24
CA LEU A 90 14.98 -1.23 3.40
C LEU A 90 15.14 0.28 3.15
N SER A 91 15.46 0.70 1.94
CA SER A 91 15.57 2.12 1.58
C SER A 91 14.23 2.86 1.53
N LYS A 92 13.13 2.17 1.15
CA LYS A 92 11.78 2.75 0.98
C LYS A 92 10.90 2.62 2.23
N LEU A 93 11.10 1.54 3.00
CA LEU A 93 10.32 1.23 4.20
C LEU A 93 10.22 2.40 5.20
N PRO A 94 11.30 3.15 5.54
CA PRO A 94 11.20 4.26 6.48
C PRO A 94 10.23 5.36 6.02
N ASN A 95 10.18 5.66 4.72
CA ASN A 95 9.26 6.67 4.19
C ASN A 95 7.80 6.20 4.24
N THR A 96 7.58 4.92 3.95
CA THR A 96 6.24 4.29 4.06
C THR A 96 5.77 4.29 5.51
N LEU A 97 6.64 3.93 6.46
CA LEU A 97 6.31 3.92 7.88
C LEU A 97 6.04 5.34 8.40
N LYS A 98 6.84 6.34 8.01
CA LYS A 98 6.58 7.75 8.35
C LYS A 98 5.20 8.17 7.87
N LEU A 99 4.89 7.94 6.60
CA LEU A 99 3.59 8.30 6.03
C LEU A 99 2.44 7.60 6.76
N ALA A 100 2.57 6.31 7.02
CA ALA A 100 1.57 5.53 7.74
C ALA A 100 1.36 6.05 9.18
N MET A 101 2.43 6.31 9.92
CA MET A 101 2.38 6.82 11.28
C MET A 101 1.72 8.21 11.36
N PHE A 102 2.14 9.15 10.51
CA PHE A 102 1.51 10.48 10.48
C PHE A 102 0.04 10.39 10.10
N SER A 103 -0.32 9.59 9.09
CA SER A 103 -1.72 9.39 8.71
C SER A 103 -2.53 8.77 9.83
N PHE A 104 -1.98 7.76 10.51
CA PHE A 104 -2.65 7.11 11.65
C PHE A 104 -2.92 8.08 12.80
N VAL A 105 -1.93 8.88 13.19
CA VAL A 105 -2.10 9.90 14.24
C VAL A 105 -3.18 10.91 13.85
N VAL A 106 -3.16 11.41 12.61
CA VAL A 106 -4.16 12.36 12.12
C VAL A 106 -5.56 11.72 12.13
N VAL A 107 -5.68 10.47 11.67
CA VAL A 107 -6.96 9.75 11.68
C VAL A 107 -7.53 9.67 13.11
N LEU A 108 -6.74 9.22 14.07
CA LEU A 108 -7.20 9.12 15.46
C LEU A 108 -7.54 10.48 16.08
N ALA A 109 -6.68 11.48 15.86
CA ALA A 109 -6.84 12.82 16.41
C ALA A 109 -8.13 13.51 15.96
N PHE A 110 -8.61 13.21 14.75
CA PHE A 110 -9.85 13.80 14.22
C PHE A 110 -11.06 12.86 14.34
N SER A 111 -10.92 11.57 14.03
CA SER A 111 -12.08 10.68 14.02
C SER A 111 -12.68 10.44 15.38
N ILE A 112 -11.85 10.36 16.44
CA ILE A 112 -12.37 10.12 17.80
C ILE A 112 -13.20 11.30 18.30
N PRO A 113 -12.69 12.56 18.34
CA PRO A 113 -13.50 13.69 18.80
C PRO A 113 -14.74 13.94 17.95
N LEU A 114 -14.59 13.84 16.61
CA LEU A 114 -15.72 14.04 15.70
C LEU A 114 -16.78 12.95 15.84
N GLY A 115 -16.38 11.69 16.07
CA GLY A 115 -17.28 10.58 16.30
C GLY A 115 -18.07 10.73 17.61
N ILE A 116 -17.38 11.08 18.70
CA ILE A 116 -18.02 11.36 20.00
C ILE A 116 -18.97 12.54 19.88
N TYR A 117 -18.54 13.65 19.28
CA TYR A 117 -19.37 14.81 19.07
C TYR A 117 -20.63 14.46 18.24
N SER A 118 -20.48 13.72 17.17
CA SER A 118 -21.58 13.30 16.30
C SER A 118 -22.61 12.41 17.04
N ALA A 119 -22.15 11.58 17.97
CA ALA A 119 -23.04 10.73 18.76
C ALA A 119 -23.83 11.52 19.82
N THR A 120 -23.15 12.45 20.50
CA THR A 120 -23.77 13.25 21.59
C THR A 120 -24.64 14.39 21.07
N HIS A 121 -24.38 14.93 19.89
CA HIS A 121 -25.10 16.06 19.30
C HIS A 121 -25.79 15.69 17.98
N ARG A 122 -26.52 14.57 17.97
CA ARG A 122 -27.09 13.97 16.74
C ARG A 122 -28.07 14.86 15.97
N HIS A 123 -28.70 15.86 16.59
CA HIS A 123 -29.62 16.78 15.96
C HIS A 123 -28.99 18.16 15.62
N SER A 124 -27.70 18.35 15.84
CA SER A 124 -27.02 19.62 15.53
C SER A 124 -26.79 19.80 14.04
N LEU A 125 -26.76 21.06 13.59
CA LEU A 125 -26.39 21.42 12.23
C LEU A 125 -24.98 20.94 11.87
N ILE A 126 -24.05 21.03 12.83
CA ILE A 126 -22.67 20.55 12.67
C ILE A 126 -22.65 19.05 12.37
N ASN A 127 -23.45 18.25 13.09
CA ASN A 127 -23.54 16.82 12.82
C ASN A 127 -24.10 16.54 11.41
N SER A 128 -25.07 17.32 10.94
CA SER A 128 -25.56 17.19 9.57
C SER A 128 -24.50 17.50 8.54
N ILE A 129 -23.69 18.54 8.74
CA ILE A 129 -22.55 18.88 7.88
C ILE A 129 -21.50 17.76 7.90
N LEU A 130 -21.14 17.25 9.09
CA LEU A 130 -20.18 16.14 9.21
C LEU A 130 -20.65 14.88 8.49
N LYS A 131 -21.95 14.55 8.55
CA LYS A 131 -22.53 13.43 7.79
C LYS A 131 -22.39 13.61 6.29
N ASN A 132 -22.68 14.81 5.78
CA ASN A 132 -22.57 15.11 4.35
C ASN A 132 -21.11 15.08 3.89
N ILE A 133 -20.18 15.66 4.67
CA ILE A 133 -18.74 15.60 4.38
C ILE A 133 -18.26 14.15 4.40
N SER A 134 -18.69 13.35 5.39
CA SER A 134 -18.31 11.95 5.46
C SER A 134 -18.85 11.15 4.28
N PHE A 135 -20.06 11.42 3.83
CA PHE A 135 -20.62 10.77 2.64
C PHE A 135 -19.83 11.13 1.39
N LEU A 136 -19.55 12.41 1.18
CA LEU A 136 -18.71 12.87 0.07
C LEU A 136 -17.31 12.27 0.12
N GLY A 137 -16.68 12.29 1.29
CA GLY A 137 -15.32 11.77 1.45
C GLY A 137 -15.19 10.27 1.18
N LEU A 138 -16.24 9.49 1.45
CA LEU A 138 -16.28 8.06 1.13
C LEU A 138 -16.62 7.77 -0.34
N SER A 139 -17.29 8.72 -1.02
CA SER A 139 -17.67 8.57 -2.42
C SER A 139 -16.57 8.99 -3.39
N LEU A 140 -15.59 9.79 -2.94
CA LEU A 140 -14.52 10.28 -3.79
C LEU A 140 -13.41 9.24 -3.94
N PRO A 141 -12.99 8.91 -5.18
CA PRO A 141 -11.81 8.09 -5.38
C PRO A 141 -10.55 8.79 -4.83
N ASN A 142 -9.68 8.04 -4.12
CA ASN A 142 -8.47 8.61 -3.52
C ASN A 142 -7.55 9.34 -4.51
N PHE A 143 -7.41 8.80 -5.73
CA PHE A 143 -6.59 9.44 -6.76
C PHE A 143 -7.17 10.82 -7.17
N TRP A 144 -8.48 10.94 -7.25
CA TRP A 144 -9.14 12.20 -7.59
C TRP A 144 -8.96 13.24 -6.48
N LEU A 145 -9.12 12.83 -5.23
CA LEU A 145 -8.81 13.67 -4.07
C LEU A 145 -7.36 14.15 -4.08
N ALA A 146 -6.40 13.24 -4.38
CA ALA A 146 -4.99 13.59 -4.49
C ALA A 146 -4.74 14.67 -5.57
N LEU A 147 -5.34 14.51 -6.76
CA LEU A 147 -5.22 15.48 -7.85
C LEU A 147 -5.80 16.85 -7.47
N LEU A 148 -6.96 16.87 -6.79
CA LEU A 148 -7.55 18.13 -6.30
C LEU A 148 -6.66 18.81 -5.26
N LEU A 149 -6.12 18.07 -4.31
CA LEU A 149 -5.22 18.61 -3.30
C LEU A 149 -3.95 19.19 -3.94
N ILE A 150 -3.34 18.49 -4.89
CA ILE A 150 -2.17 18.97 -5.64
C ILE A 150 -2.54 20.22 -6.43
N LEU A 151 -3.62 20.18 -7.20
CA LEU A 151 -4.05 21.32 -8.02
C LEU A 151 -4.29 22.57 -7.15
N LEU A 152 -4.99 22.42 -6.04
CA LEU A 152 -5.35 23.55 -5.19
C LEU A 152 -4.15 24.05 -4.39
N PHE A 153 -3.49 23.17 -3.64
CA PHE A 153 -2.49 23.56 -2.66
C PHE A 153 -1.04 23.64 -3.20
N SER A 154 -0.72 22.89 -4.26
CA SER A 154 0.63 22.93 -4.83
C SER A 154 0.69 23.83 -6.08
N VAL A 155 -0.32 23.79 -6.96
CA VAL A 155 -0.26 24.53 -8.22
C VAL A 155 -0.85 25.94 -8.07
N LYS A 156 -2.08 26.07 -7.52
CA LYS A 156 -2.73 27.39 -7.40
C LYS A 156 -2.23 28.22 -6.24
N ILE A 157 -2.17 27.63 -5.04
CA ILE A 157 -1.78 28.35 -3.80
C ILE A 157 -0.25 28.31 -3.57
N GLN A 158 0.44 27.33 -4.16
CA GLN A 158 1.89 27.11 -4.03
C GLN A 158 2.38 26.98 -2.58
N LEU A 159 1.55 26.39 -1.71
CA LEU A 159 1.85 26.21 -0.29
C LEU A 159 2.69 24.97 -0.04
N PHE A 160 2.48 23.89 -0.79
CA PHE A 160 3.17 22.61 -0.66
C PHE A 160 3.83 22.20 -1.99
N PRO A 161 4.95 21.46 -1.95
CA PRO A 161 5.61 20.99 -3.16
C PRO A 161 4.76 19.95 -3.89
N VAL A 162 4.82 19.94 -5.23
CA VAL A 162 4.13 18.92 -6.07
C VAL A 162 4.76 17.54 -5.86
N ILE A 163 6.10 17.49 -5.76
CA ILE A 163 6.84 16.26 -5.50
C ILE A 163 7.14 16.21 -4.01
N SER A 164 6.58 15.22 -3.33
CA SER A 164 6.86 14.99 -1.93
C SER A 164 8.27 14.41 -1.77
N GLY A 165 9.25 15.28 -1.52
CA GLY A 165 10.57 14.83 -1.10
C GLY A 165 10.55 14.32 0.35
N SER A 166 11.75 14.13 0.94
CA SER A 166 11.90 13.70 2.34
C SER A 166 11.51 14.79 3.37
N SER A 167 11.06 15.96 2.93
CA SER A 167 10.68 17.07 3.79
C SER A 167 9.31 16.86 4.45
N LEU A 168 9.14 17.36 5.67
CA LEU A 168 7.84 17.31 6.36
C LEU A 168 6.72 18.02 5.57
N LYS A 169 7.04 19.12 4.88
CA LYS A 169 6.08 19.82 4.01
C LYS A 169 5.58 18.93 2.87
N GLY A 170 6.45 18.08 2.31
CA GLY A 170 6.09 17.14 1.26
C GLY A 170 5.16 16.01 1.72
N LEU A 171 5.12 15.69 3.02
CA LEU A 171 4.25 14.67 3.58
C LEU A 171 2.82 15.14 3.82
N VAL A 172 2.57 16.46 3.91
CA VAL A 172 1.24 16.99 4.30
C VAL A 172 0.13 16.55 3.35
N LEU A 173 0.29 16.75 2.05
CA LEU A 173 -0.75 16.38 1.08
C LEU A 173 -1.00 14.87 1.00
N PRO A 174 0.04 14.01 0.95
CA PRO A 174 -0.16 12.56 1.05
C PRO A 174 -0.85 12.13 2.34
N VAL A 175 -0.48 12.69 3.49
CA VAL A 175 -1.13 12.41 4.78
C VAL A 175 -2.60 12.84 4.74
N CYS A 176 -2.92 14.03 4.25
CA CYS A 176 -4.30 14.50 4.11
C CYS A 176 -5.11 13.58 3.19
N CYS A 177 -4.53 13.18 2.06
CA CYS A 177 -5.17 12.30 1.08
C CYS A 177 -5.52 10.93 1.67
N LEU A 178 -4.60 10.32 2.42
CA LEU A 178 -4.82 9.03 3.06
C LEU A 178 -5.74 9.12 4.28
N SER A 179 -5.62 10.20 5.07
CA SER A 179 -6.36 10.34 6.32
C SER A 179 -7.82 10.72 6.10
N PHE A 180 -8.13 11.56 5.13
CA PHE A 180 -9.47 12.12 4.96
C PHE A 180 -10.58 11.07 4.81
N PRO A 181 -10.50 10.09 3.89
CA PRO A 181 -11.51 9.04 3.78
C PRO A 181 -11.60 8.17 5.04
N LEU A 182 -10.45 7.90 5.68
CA LEU A 182 -10.41 7.13 6.93
C LEU A 182 -11.07 7.88 8.09
N ILE A 183 -10.83 9.20 8.21
CA ILE A 183 -11.51 10.05 9.20
C ILE A 183 -13.02 9.98 8.97
N CYS A 184 -13.49 10.11 7.74
CA CYS A 184 -14.90 10.02 7.40
C CYS A 184 -15.50 8.66 7.80
N SER A 185 -14.81 7.57 7.53
CA SER A 185 -15.22 6.21 7.85
C SER A 185 -15.26 5.97 9.37
N TYR A 186 -14.16 6.26 10.05
CA TYR A 186 -14.05 6.00 11.50
C TYR A 186 -14.92 6.92 12.32
N THR A 187 -15.12 8.18 11.93
CA THR A 187 -16.08 9.09 12.59
C THR A 187 -17.47 8.47 12.63
N ARG A 188 -17.95 7.90 11.52
CA ARG A 188 -19.24 7.23 11.45
C ARG A 188 -19.28 5.93 12.26
N MET A 189 -18.21 5.15 12.20
CA MET A 189 -18.11 3.90 12.95
C MET A 189 -18.14 4.15 14.46
N ILE A 190 -17.39 5.14 14.96
CA ILE A 190 -17.37 5.55 16.36
C ILE A 190 -18.74 6.09 16.77
N GLN A 191 -19.36 6.95 15.95
CA GLN A 191 -20.72 7.45 16.19
C GLN A 191 -21.71 6.31 16.39
N ASN A 192 -21.72 5.34 15.48
CA ASN A 192 -22.65 4.21 15.54
C ASN A 192 -22.40 3.33 16.77
N ALA A 193 -21.14 3.03 17.08
CA ALA A 193 -20.78 2.24 18.26
C ALA A 193 -21.23 2.90 19.57
N ILE A 194 -21.06 4.23 19.69
CA ILE A 194 -21.52 4.97 20.88
C ILE A 194 -23.06 4.98 20.96
N LEU A 195 -23.74 5.20 19.82
CA LEU A 195 -25.21 5.21 19.80
C LEU A 195 -25.81 3.85 20.16
N GLU A 196 -25.17 2.76 19.71
CA GLU A 196 -25.57 1.40 20.08
C GLU A 196 -25.47 1.18 21.59
N GLN A 197 -24.38 1.61 22.22
CA GLN A 197 -24.19 1.50 23.66
C GLN A 197 -25.18 2.40 24.46
N LEU A 198 -25.44 3.62 23.98
CA LEU A 198 -26.39 4.54 24.63
C LEU A 198 -27.86 4.08 24.54
N ASN A 199 -28.18 3.23 23.56
CA ASN A 199 -29.54 2.70 23.37
C ASN A 199 -29.73 1.31 24.03
N GLN A 200 -28.70 0.74 24.65
CA GLN A 200 -28.83 -0.47 25.45
C GLN A 200 -29.36 -0.06 26.82
N ASP A 201 -30.61 -0.46 27.10
CA ASP A 201 -31.19 -0.36 28.47
C ASP A 201 -30.42 -1.32 29.40
N TYR A 202 -29.71 -0.75 30.39
CA TYR A 202 -29.13 -1.49 31.50
C TYR A 202 -30.14 -1.64 32.64
#